data_0cef78c500183ca15c927ac1f9070135
#
_entry.id   0cef78c500183ca15c927ac1f9070135
#
_cell.length_a   1.000
_cell.length_b   1.000
_cell.length_c   1.000
_cell.angle_alpha   90.00
_cell.angle_beta   90.00
_cell.angle_gamma   90.00
#
_symmetry.space_group_name_H-M   'P 1'
#
loop_
_entity.id
_entity.type
_entity.pdbx_description
1 polymer ?
#
loop_
_entity_poly.entity_id
_entity_poly.type
_entity_poly.pdbx_seq_one_letter_code
_entity_poly.pdbx_strand_id
1 'polypeptide(L)'
;MAEYVTVFRAKVAEGDVKPLLAVEPKAIAEAKRLCPELLGADLVNIGDSTWLHVLRWSAADSVERLMARAEEFDLVHVMHGYLADAEEVGHGEVVNRS
;
A
#
# COMPACT_ATOMS: atom_id res chain seq x y z
N MET A 1 -9.99 -19.18 -5.40
CA MET A 1 -10.39 -17.78 -5.21
C MET A 1 -9.35 -16.86 -5.82
N ALA A 2 -9.80 -15.81 -6.47
CA ALA A 2 -8.89 -14.83 -7.07
C ALA A 2 -8.25 -13.94 -6.01
N GLU A 3 -7.01 -13.57 -6.23
CA GLU A 3 -6.29 -12.60 -5.43
C GLU A 3 -5.66 -11.59 -6.38
N TYR A 4 -5.66 -10.33 -5.96
CA TYR A 4 -5.17 -9.23 -6.79
C TYR A 4 -4.08 -8.48 -6.06
N VAL A 5 -3.16 -7.88 -6.82
CA VAL A 5 -2.12 -7.02 -6.25
C VAL A 5 -2.12 -5.67 -6.94
N THR A 6 -1.79 -4.64 -6.17
CA THR A 6 -1.51 -3.31 -6.69
C THR A 6 -0.11 -2.94 -6.23
N VAL A 7 0.72 -2.47 -7.14
CA VAL A 7 2.09 -2.09 -6.84
C VAL A 7 2.24 -0.59 -7.03
N PHE A 8 2.65 0.08 -5.97
CA PHE A 8 3.02 1.49 -5.99
C PHE A 8 4.53 1.62 -5.84
N ARG A 9 5.11 2.60 -6.51
CA ARG A 9 6.52 2.93 -6.36
C ARG A 9 6.62 4.34 -5.81
N ALA A 10 7.51 4.55 -4.85
CA ALA A 10 7.70 5.85 -4.23
C ALA A 10 9.16 6.05 -3.84
N LYS A 11 9.53 7.30 -3.62
CA LYS A 11 10.82 7.65 -3.03
C LYS A 11 10.62 7.88 -1.53
N VAL A 12 11.56 7.39 -0.72
CA VAL A 12 11.52 7.60 0.72
C VAL A 12 12.85 8.24 1.13
N ALA A 13 12.79 9.43 1.70
CA ALA A 13 13.97 10.11 2.20
C ALA A 13 14.56 9.31 3.36
N GLU A 14 15.90 9.34 3.52
CA GLU A 14 16.59 8.59 4.56
C GLU A 14 15.99 8.83 5.97
N GLY A 15 15.68 10.08 6.29
CA GLY A 15 15.08 10.44 7.57
C GLY A 15 13.63 9.99 7.75
N ASP A 16 12.96 9.59 6.67
CA ASP A 16 11.56 9.16 6.70
C ASP A 16 11.38 7.65 6.78
N VAL A 17 12.45 6.88 6.63
CA VAL A 17 12.37 5.40 6.63
C VAL A 17 11.86 4.89 7.97
N LYS A 18 12.46 5.33 9.06
CA LYS A 18 12.08 4.85 10.40
C LYS A 18 10.63 5.18 10.75
N PRO A 19 10.16 6.44 10.60
CA PRO A 19 8.76 6.74 10.85
C PRO A 19 7.80 6.03 9.90
N LEU A 20 8.18 5.82 8.63
CA LEU A 20 7.38 5.04 7.68
C LEU A 20 7.18 3.61 8.17
N LEU A 21 8.27 2.94 8.58
CA LEU A 21 8.19 1.55 9.08
C LEU A 21 7.37 1.45 10.36
N ALA A 22 7.32 2.52 11.16
CA ALA A 22 6.52 2.54 12.37
C ALA A 22 5.03 2.72 12.09
N VAL A 23 4.67 3.52 11.09
CA VAL A 23 3.26 3.85 10.82
C VAL A 23 2.59 2.88 9.84
N GLU A 24 3.35 2.28 8.92
CA GLU A 24 2.77 1.45 7.86
C GLU A 24 1.89 0.31 8.40
N PRO A 25 2.34 -0.52 9.37
CA PRO A 25 1.46 -1.58 9.87
C PRO A 25 0.15 -1.05 10.47
N LYS A 26 0.20 0.10 11.11
CA LYS A 26 -0.98 0.72 11.71
C LYS A 26 -1.91 1.28 10.65
N ALA A 27 -1.34 1.88 9.59
CA ALA A 27 -2.10 2.39 8.47
C ALA A 27 -2.80 1.26 7.73
N ILE A 28 -2.12 0.13 7.53
CA ILE A 28 -2.71 -1.04 6.88
C ILE A 28 -3.82 -1.65 7.75
N ALA A 29 -3.63 -1.69 9.07
CA ALA A 29 -4.67 -2.18 9.99
C ALA A 29 -5.92 -1.29 9.92
N GLU A 30 -5.74 0.03 9.84
CA GLU A 30 -6.84 0.97 9.66
C GLU A 30 -7.58 0.71 8.35
N ALA A 31 -6.82 0.56 7.26
CA ALA A 31 -7.39 0.31 5.95
C ALA A 31 -8.15 -1.03 5.91
N LYS A 32 -7.62 -2.07 6.54
CA LYS A 32 -8.29 -3.38 6.61
C LYS A 32 -9.62 -3.31 7.35
N ARG A 33 -9.68 -2.51 8.41
CA ARG A 33 -10.90 -2.38 9.21
C ARG A 33 -12.03 -1.77 8.38
N LEU A 34 -11.71 -0.80 7.52
CA LEU A 34 -12.69 -0.12 6.68
C LEU A 34 -12.88 -0.79 5.32
N CYS A 35 -11.90 -1.57 4.89
CA CYS A 35 -11.93 -2.29 3.62
C CYS A 35 -11.43 -3.73 3.84
N PRO A 36 -12.32 -4.66 4.27
CA PRO A 36 -11.91 -6.03 4.60
C PRO A 36 -11.29 -6.81 3.44
N GLU A 37 -11.48 -6.37 2.20
CA GLU A 37 -10.89 -7.01 1.02
C GLU A 37 -9.38 -6.82 0.95
N LEU A 38 -8.82 -5.87 1.70
CA LEU A 38 -7.36 -5.72 1.80
C LEU A 38 -6.80 -6.87 2.63
N LEU A 39 -6.03 -7.74 1.99
CA LEU A 39 -5.46 -8.94 2.63
C LEU A 39 -4.15 -8.65 3.35
N GLY A 40 -3.39 -7.71 2.85
CA GLY A 40 -2.12 -7.34 3.43
C GLY A 40 -1.32 -6.41 2.53
N ALA A 41 -0.15 -6.01 3.01
CA ALA A 41 0.74 -5.15 2.26
C ALA A 41 2.19 -5.43 2.64
N ASP A 42 3.09 -5.19 1.68
CA ASP A 42 4.52 -5.30 1.89
C ASP A 42 5.21 -4.02 1.43
N LEU A 43 6.17 -3.55 2.21
CA LEU A 43 7.09 -2.49 1.79
C LEU A 43 8.40 -3.14 1.39
N VAL A 44 8.86 -2.85 0.19
CA VAL A 44 10.09 -3.45 -0.36
C VAL A 44 11.05 -2.34 -0.77
N ASN A 45 12.23 -2.32 -0.17
CA ASN A 45 13.28 -1.39 -0.56
C ASN A 45 14.06 -2.00 -1.73
N ILE A 46 14.00 -1.36 -2.89
CA ILE A 46 14.68 -1.84 -4.10
C ILE A 46 15.96 -1.06 -4.42
N GLY A 47 16.39 -0.21 -3.48
CA GLY A 47 17.65 0.53 -3.61
C GLY A 47 17.47 2.00 -3.99
N ASP A 48 18.51 2.83 -3.77
CA ASP A 48 18.53 4.24 -4.15
C ASP A 48 17.31 5.04 -3.66
N SER A 49 16.87 4.79 -2.42
CA SER A 49 15.71 5.43 -1.82
C SER A 49 14.40 5.11 -2.53
N THR A 50 14.39 4.11 -3.39
CA THR A 50 13.19 3.67 -4.11
C THR A 50 12.55 2.50 -3.38
N TRP A 51 11.26 2.62 -3.13
CA TRP A 51 10.49 1.60 -2.40
C TRP A 51 9.26 1.21 -3.21
N LEU A 52 8.88 -0.06 -3.06
CA LEU A 52 7.61 -0.56 -3.58
C LEU A 52 6.68 -0.79 -2.41
N HIS A 53 5.41 -0.42 -2.58
CA HIS A 53 4.36 -0.76 -1.64
C HIS A 53 3.40 -1.69 -2.38
N VAL A 54 3.38 -2.96 -1.99
CA VAL A 54 2.61 -4.00 -2.68
C VAL A 54 1.39 -4.31 -1.82
N LEU A 55 0.21 -4.02 -2.33
CA LEU A 55 -1.05 -4.29 -1.65
C LEU A 55 -1.69 -5.53 -2.25
N ARG A 56 -2.20 -6.42 -1.39
CA ARG A 56 -2.89 -7.64 -1.80
C ARG A 56 -4.37 -7.55 -1.46
N TRP A 57 -5.22 -7.93 -2.42
CA TRP A 57 -6.66 -7.76 -2.33
C TRP A 57 -7.40 -9.03 -2.70
N SER A 58 -8.61 -9.20 -2.15
CA SER A 58 -9.50 -10.32 -2.53
C SER A 58 -10.49 -9.95 -3.62
N ALA A 59 -10.54 -8.67 -4.04
CA ALA A 59 -11.45 -8.21 -5.09
C ALA A 59 -10.75 -7.22 -6.01
N ALA A 60 -11.05 -7.27 -7.30
CA ALA A 60 -10.37 -6.49 -8.33
C ALA A 60 -10.57 -4.97 -8.19
N ASP A 61 -11.71 -4.55 -7.67
CA ASP A 61 -12.08 -3.13 -7.56
C ASP A 61 -11.78 -2.53 -6.19
N SER A 62 -11.05 -3.26 -5.34
CA SER A 62 -10.81 -2.84 -3.95
C SER A 62 -10.02 -1.55 -3.83
N VAL A 63 -9.03 -1.34 -4.72
CA VAL A 63 -8.23 -0.10 -4.71
C VAL A 63 -9.13 1.11 -4.95
N GLU A 64 -10.01 1.02 -5.93
CA GLU A 64 -10.93 2.12 -6.27
C GLU A 64 -11.86 2.43 -5.10
N ARG A 65 -12.38 1.40 -4.45
CA ARG A 65 -13.25 1.58 -3.28
C ARG A 65 -12.51 2.18 -2.11
N LEU A 66 -11.26 1.76 -1.90
CA LEU A 66 -10.42 2.34 -0.85
C LEU A 66 -10.15 3.81 -1.12
N MET A 67 -9.77 4.15 -2.36
CA MET A 67 -9.48 5.54 -2.73
C MET A 67 -10.72 6.43 -2.61
N ALA A 68 -11.91 5.90 -2.86
CA ALA A 68 -13.15 6.64 -2.70
C ALA A 68 -13.42 7.01 -1.22
N ARG A 69 -12.79 6.31 -0.28
CA ARG A 69 -12.93 6.55 1.15
C ARG A 69 -11.67 7.13 1.78
N ALA A 70 -10.77 7.68 0.97
CA ALA A 70 -9.46 8.15 1.43
C ALA A 70 -9.54 9.15 2.59
N GLU A 71 -10.59 9.96 2.65
CA GLU A 71 -10.75 10.96 3.72
C GLU A 71 -10.98 10.35 5.09
N GLU A 72 -11.35 9.06 5.17
CA GLU A 72 -11.62 8.37 6.43
C GLU A 72 -10.36 7.73 7.03
N PHE A 73 -9.21 7.83 6.34
CA PHE A 73 -7.99 7.13 6.72
C PHE A 73 -6.91 8.10 7.25
N ASP A 74 -6.92 8.37 8.56
CA ASP A 74 -5.96 9.28 9.16
C ASP A 74 -4.53 8.75 9.11
N LEU A 75 -4.32 7.48 9.46
CA LEU A 75 -2.99 6.89 9.49
C LEU A 75 -2.45 6.61 8.08
N VAL A 76 -3.32 6.28 7.13
CA VAL A 76 -2.93 6.16 5.73
C VAL A 76 -2.43 7.50 5.21
N HIS A 77 -3.07 8.59 5.60
CA HIS A 77 -2.65 9.94 5.23
C HIS A 77 -1.25 10.26 5.77
N VAL A 78 -1.01 9.93 7.04
CA VAL A 78 0.31 10.11 7.66
C VAL A 78 1.37 9.29 6.92
N MET A 79 1.06 8.03 6.60
CA MET A 79 1.96 7.15 5.86
C MET A 79 2.32 7.75 4.50
N HIS A 80 1.32 8.26 3.76
CA HIS A 80 1.55 8.84 2.44
C HIS A 80 2.46 10.07 2.50
N GLY A 81 2.53 10.76 3.63
CA GLY A 81 3.44 11.88 3.81
C GLY A 81 4.91 11.49 3.74
N TYR A 82 5.23 10.20 3.94
CA TYR A 82 6.59 9.68 3.84
C TYR A 82 6.92 9.06 2.48
N LEU A 83 5.93 8.98 1.59
CA LEU A 83 6.06 8.36 0.27
C LEU A 83 6.02 9.46 -0.81
N ALA A 84 7.20 9.92 -1.22
CA ALA A 84 7.30 10.97 -2.22
C ALA A 84 7.17 10.42 -3.63
N ASP A 85 6.56 11.19 -4.52
CA ASP A 85 6.41 10.83 -5.94
C ASP A 85 5.77 9.46 -6.14
N ALA A 86 4.79 9.13 -5.30
CA ALA A 86 4.12 7.83 -5.37
C ALA A 86 3.33 7.69 -6.67
N GLU A 87 3.51 6.54 -7.34
CA GLU A 87 2.78 6.24 -8.57
C GLU A 87 2.40 4.76 -8.58
N GLU A 88 1.24 4.47 -9.17
CA GLU A 88 0.83 3.09 -9.39
C GLU A 88 1.61 2.54 -10.57
N VAL A 89 2.37 1.47 -10.34
CA VAL A 89 3.17 0.82 -11.38
C VAL A 89 2.34 -0.25 -12.10
N GLY A 90 1.45 -0.92 -11.37
CA GLY A 90 0.63 -1.96 -11.95
C GLY A 90 -0.42 -2.48 -10.98
N HIS A 91 -1.42 -3.14 -11.55
CA HIS A 91 -2.49 -3.79 -10.82
C HIS A 91 -2.91 -5.02 -11.61
N GLY A 92 -3.03 -6.15 -10.98
CA GLY A 92 -3.38 -7.36 -11.70
C GLY A 92 -3.78 -8.52 -10.81
N GLU A 93 -4.26 -9.57 -11.46
CA GLU A 93 -4.64 -10.81 -10.79
C GLU A 93 -3.42 -11.69 -10.58
N VAL A 94 -3.34 -12.32 -9.41
CA VAL A 94 -2.33 -13.35 -9.15
C VAL A 94 -2.79 -14.63 -9.85
N VAL A 95 -2.08 -15.02 -10.91
CA VAL A 95 -2.47 -16.18 -11.72
C VAL A 95 -1.75 -17.46 -11.33
N ASN A 96 -0.65 -17.36 -10.58
CA ASN A 96 0.11 -18.52 -10.14
C ASN A 96 0.90 -18.17 -8.87
N ARG A 97 0.78 -19.02 -7.86
CA ARG A 97 1.49 -18.83 -6.60
C ARG A 97 2.27 -20.12 -6.30
N SER A 98 3.59 -20.02 -6.30
CA SER A 98 4.50 -21.14 -6.06
C SER A 98 4.93 -21.21 -4.62
#